data_f7eb1149c964c12a1f59ab36c914a557
#
_entry.id   f7eb1149c964c12a1f59ab36c914a557
#
_cell.length_a   1.000
_cell.length_b   1.000
_cell.length_c   1.000
_cell.angle_alpha   90.00
_cell.angle_beta   90.00
_cell.angle_gamma   90.00
#
_symmetry.space_group_name_H-M   'P 1'
#
loop_
_entity.id
_entity.type
_entity.pdbx_description
1 polymer ?
#
loop_
_entity_poly.entity_id
_entity_poly.type
_entity_poly.pdbx_seq_one_letter_code
_entity_poly.pdbx_strand_id
1 'polypeptide(L)'
;VGFGTDAIGGVINIVTNKKRRRWFLDASYSYGSFNTHKSNVNFGQTFKNGFTYEINAFQNYSDNDYHIDAPVEDFETGRIDRDKKVRVKRFNDTYHNEAIIGKVGVIDKKWADRLMFGFTYSNMYQDIQTGVRQDIVYGQKHRKGHSLMPSLEYNKRNLFAKGLDVVLTVNYNKNLTTNVDTASYKYNWYGDRKPLNSPGEQSYQHSRADNNNWNGTFTANYRLGKIHMLTFNHVLNAFSRSNTSLLAKEEQSDAIAKETRKNISGLSYRLMPSETWNLSVFGKYYNQFVAGPVATNTNQDDYVRTTRSVSSIGYGAAGTYFI
;
A
#
# COMPACT_ATOMS: atom_id res chain seq x y z
N VAL A 1 -9.37 11.08 -17.21
CA VAL A 1 -10.14 12.18 -16.65
C VAL A 1 -11.30 11.68 -15.78
N GLY A 2 -11.90 10.53 -16.09
CA GLY A 2 -13.03 9.93 -15.34
C GLY A 2 -12.68 9.26 -14.00
N PHE A 3 -11.44 9.20 -13.58
CA PHE A 3 -10.98 8.38 -12.46
C PHE A 3 -10.69 9.16 -11.16
N GLY A 4 -11.09 10.42 -11.03
CA GLY A 4 -10.96 11.15 -9.75
C GLY A 4 -9.53 11.19 -9.16
N THR A 5 -8.49 10.98 -9.96
CA THR A 5 -7.10 10.90 -9.51
C THR A 5 -6.29 12.11 -10.00
N ASP A 6 -5.13 12.36 -9.36
CA ASP A 6 -4.12 13.33 -9.76
C ASP A 6 -2.98 12.68 -10.59
N ALA A 7 -3.18 11.47 -11.13
CA ALA A 7 -2.20 10.74 -11.89
C ALA A 7 -1.83 11.46 -13.20
N ILE A 8 -0.57 11.88 -13.32
CA ILE A 8 -0.01 12.58 -14.47
C ILE A 8 0.42 11.57 -15.55
N GLY A 9 0.92 10.41 -15.16
CA GLY A 9 1.48 9.39 -16.06
C GLY A 9 0.48 8.38 -16.61
N GLY A 10 -0.76 8.36 -16.13
CA GLY A 10 -1.79 7.42 -16.55
C GLY A 10 -2.49 6.70 -15.40
N VAL A 11 -3.53 5.95 -15.72
CA VAL A 11 -4.32 5.17 -14.77
C VAL A 11 -4.45 3.74 -15.28
N ILE A 12 -4.09 2.76 -14.44
CA ILE A 12 -4.36 1.35 -14.68
C ILE A 12 -5.63 0.98 -13.91
N ASN A 13 -6.67 0.59 -14.62
CA ASN A 13 -7.91 0.11 -14.02
C ASN A 13 -7.98 -1.43 -14.10
N ILE A 14 -7.88 -2.10 -12.95
CA ILE A 14 -7.99 -3.55 -12.86
C ILE A 14 -9.46 -3.90 -12.62
N VAL A 15 -10.08 -4.52 -13.61
CA VAL A 15 -11.45 -4.99 -13.50
C VAL A 15 -11.44 -6.49 -13.19
N THR A 16 -11.82 -6.85 -11.98
CA THR A 16 -11.95 -8.26 -11.58
C THR A 16 -13.23 -8.89 -12.17
N ASN A 17 -13.15 -10.19 -12.45
CA ASN A 17 -14.30 -10.92 -12.94
C ASN A 17 -15.37 -11.04 -11.82
N LYS A 18 -16.50 -10.34 -12.01
CA LYS A 18 -17.64 -10.35 -11.08
C LYS A 18 -18.70 -11.40 -11.43
N LYS A 19 -18.33 -12.44 -12.23
CA LYS A 19 -19.30 -13.48 -12.57
C LYS A 19 -19.81 -14.16 -11.30
N ARG A 20 -21.10 -14.18 -11.15
CA ARG A 20 -21.81 -14.87 -10.08
C ARG A 20 -21.60 -16.38 -10.21
N ARG A 21 -20.86 -16.96 -9.27
CA ARG A 21 -20.77 -18.41 -9.08
C ARG A 21 -21.46 -18.78 -7.78
N ARG A 22 -22.14 -19.91 -7.76
CA ARG A 22 -22.79 -20.42 -6.54
C ARG A 22 -21.75 -20.66 -5.44
N TRP A 23 -20.62 -21.22 -5.82
CA TRP A 23 -19.43 -21.37 -4.99
C TRP A 23 -18.20 -21.54 -5.89
N PHE A 24 -17.06 -21.26 -5.36
CA PHE A 24 -15.75 -21.55 -5.98
C PHE A 24 -14.73 -21.88 -4.91
N LEU A 25 -13.76 -22.69 -5.25
CA LEU A 25 -12.57 -22.98 -4.48
C LEU A 25 -11.41 -23.07 -5.44
N ASP A 26 -10.40 -22.22 -5.22
CA ASP A 26 -9.12 -22.26 -5.91
C ASP A 26 -8.03 -22.40 -4.85
N ALA A 27 -7.18 -23.41 -4.95
CA ALA A 27 -6.06 -23.60 -4.06
C ALA A 27 -4.79 -23.89 -4.86
N SER A 28 -3.68 -23.32 -4.43
CA SER A 28 -2.39 -23.55 -5.03
C SER A 28 -1.30 -23.63 -3.99
N TYR A 29 -0.32 -24.47 -4.26
CA TYR A 29 0.92 -24.54 -3.50
C TYR A 29 2.07 -24.69 -4.48
N SER A 30 3.16 -23.97 -4.22
CA SER A 30 4.40 -24.13 -4.96
C SER A 30 5.59 -24.19 -4.00
N TYR A 31 6.53 -25.04 -4.35
CA TYR A 31 7.83 -25.16 -3.70
C TYR A 31 8.92 -24.85 -4.72
N GLY A 32 9.92 -24.10 -4.32
CA GLY A 32 11.01 -23.69 -5.19
C GLY A 32 12.36 -23.63 -4.48
N SER A 33 13.38 -23.22 -5.22
CA SER A 33 14.73 -23.03 -4.68
C SER A 33 14.74 -22.09 -3.47
N PHE A 34 15.75 -22.25 -2.62
CA PHE A 34 15.95 -21.45 -1.40
C PHE A 34 14.82 -21.61 -0.39
N ASN A 35 14.33 -22.85 -0.25
CA ASN A 35 13.24 -23.21 0.64
C ASN A 35 12.00 -22.31 0.44
N THR A 36 11.70 -22.00 -0.83
CA THR A 36 10.60 -21.08 -1.15
C THR A 36 9.28 -21.83 -1.15
N HIS A 37 8.36 -21.42 -0.29
CA HIS A 37 7.00 -21.92 -0.18
C HIS A 37 6.02 -20.82 -0.51
N LYS A 38 5.07 -21.09 -1.39
CA LYS A 38 3.94 -20.20 -1.67
C LYS A 38 2.66 -21.00 -1.64
N SER A 39 1.72 -20.59 -0.81
CA SER A 39 0.39 -21.17 -0.75
C SER A 39 -0.67 -20.08 -0.92
N ASN A 40 -1.74 -20.44 -1.60
CA ASN A 40 -2.90 -19.55 -1.78
C ASN A 40 -4.16 -20.39 -1.76
N VAL A 41 -5.20 -19.86 -1.09
CA VAL A 41 -6.54 -20.44 -1.07
C VAL A 41 -7.54 -19.31 -1.30
N ASN A 42 -8.40 -19.49 -2.30
CA ASN A 42 -9.55 -18.63 -2.55
C ASN A 42 -10.81 -19.47 -2.42
N PHE A 43 -11.72 -19.06 -1.59
CA PHE A 43 -13.02 -19.67 -1.42
C PHE A 43 -14.12 -18.62 -1.39
N GLY A 44 -15.23 -18.88 -2.03
CA GLY A 44 -16.38 -18.01 -1.95
C GLY A 44 -17.68 -18.72 -2.26
N GLN A 45 -18.74 -18.24 -1.66
CA GLN A 45 -20.10 -18.76 -1.86
C GLN A 45 -21.12 -17.64 -1.90
N THR A 46 -22.03 -17.75 -2.85
CA THR A 46 -23.22 -16.91 -2.94
C THR A 46 -24.46 -17.77 -2.81
N PHE A 47 -25.30 -17.47 -1.84
CA PHE A 47 -26.59 -18.15 -1.62
C PHE A 47 -27.68 -17.59 -2.53
N LYS A 48 -28.78 -18.34 -2.68
CA LYS A 48 -29.94 -17.92 -3.49
C LYS A 48 -30.56 -16.60 -3.04
N ASN A 49 -30.48 -16.30 -1.74
CA ASN A 49 -30.96 -15.05 -1.16
C ASN A 49 -30.00 -13.87 -1.36
N GLY A 50 -28.88 -14.05 -2.09
CA GLY A 50 -27.87 -13.02 -2.36
C GLY A 50 -26.86 -12.82 -1.24
N PHE A 51 -26.94 -13.50 -0.10
CA PHE A 51 -25.89 -13.48 0.90
C PHE A 51 -24.62 -14.09 0.30
N THR A 52 -23.49 -13.41 0.49
CA THR A 52 -22.20 -13.77 -0.14
C THR A 52 -21.10 -13.65 0.89
N TYR A 53 -20.18 -14.59 0.91
CA TYR A 53 -18.91 -14.46 1.59
C TYR A 53 -17.77 -14.95 0.71
N GLU A 54 -16.61 -14.34 0.88
CA GLU A 54 -15.40 -14.62 0.14
C GLU A 54 -14.24 -14.65 1.13
N ILE A 55 -13.35 -15.62 1.01
CA ILE A 55 -12.13 -15.73 1.82
C ILE A 55 -10.97 -15.95 0.87
N ASN A 56 -9.93 -15.15 1.02
CA ASN A 56 -8.63 -15.38 0.42
C ASN A 56 -7.59 -15.46 1.52
N ALA A 57 -6.73 -16.46 1.49
CA ALA A 57 -5.59 -16.57 2.37
C ALA A 57 -4.36 -16.94 1.56
N PHE A 58 -3.24 -16.32 1.86
CA PHE A 58 -1.97 -16.67 1.23
C PHE A 58 -0.82 -16.62 2.22
N GLN A 59 0.23 -17.36 1.90
CA GLN A 59 1.49 -17.35 2.62
C GLN A 59 2.63 -17.46 1.61
N ASN A 60 3.69 -16.68 1.82
CA ASN A 60 4.94 -16.77 1.11
C ASN A 60 6.08 -16.82 2.11
N TYR A 61 6.97 -17.78 1.92
CA TYR A 61 8.18 -17.96 2.72
C TYR A 61 9.36 -18.25 1.80
N SER A 62 10.53 -17.71 2.13
CA SER A 62 11.79 -18.10 1.49
C SER A 62 12.96 -17.76 2.41
N ASP A 63 13.95 -18.63 2.46
CA ASP A 63 15.23 -18.35 3.12
C ASP A 63 16.05 -17.33 2.33
N ASN A 64 15.80 -17.20 1.02
CA ASN A 64 16.56 -16.33 0.09
C ASN A 64 18.09 -16.52 0.17
N ASP A 65 18.53 -17.71 0.50
CA ASP A 65 19.93 -18.07 0.78
C ASP A 65 20.76 -18.36 -0.48
N TYR A 66 20.43 -17.69 -1.58
CA TYR A 66 21.12 -17.82 -2.87
C TYR A 66 22.52 -17.23 -2.86
N HIS A 67 23.34 -17.67 -3.81
CA HIS A 67 24.70 -17.18 -3.99
C HIS A 67 24.71 -15.89 -4.81
N ILE A 68 25.61 -14.99 -4.44
CA ILE A 68 25.92 -13.77 -5.17
C ILE A 68 27.44 -13.60 -5.27
N ASP A 69 27.90 -12.78 -6.21
CA ASP A 69 29.27 -12.34 -6.28
C ASP A 69 29.39 -10.96 -5.61
N ALA A 70 30.10 -10.91 -4.47
CA ALA A 70 30.20 -9.72 -3.65
C ALA A 70 31.65 -9.49 -3.15
N PRO A 71 32.06 -8.23 -2.91
CA PRO A 71 33.32 -7.96 -2.23
C PRO A 71 33.20 -8.31 -0.75
N VAL A 72 34.24 -8.91 -0.19
CA VAL A 72 34.27 -9.34 1.21
C VAL A 72 35.26 -8.48 1.99
N GLU A 73 34.83 -7.98 3.17
CA GLU A 73 35.72 -7.30 4.11
C GLU A 73 36.57 -8.32 4.82
N ASP A 74 37.89 -8.11 4.77
CA ASP A 74 38.83 -8.78 5.60
C ASP A 74 38.89 -8.10 6.99
N PHE A 75 38.47 -8.82 8.01
CA PHE A 75 38.39 -8.27 9.38
C PHE A 75 39.76 -8.13 10.09
N GLU A 76 40.78 -8.79 9.60
CA GLU A 76 42.16 -8.62 10.14
C GLU A 76 42.77 -7.31 9.67
N THR A 77 42.61 -7.02 8.40
CA THR A 77 43.17 -5.80 7.78
C THR A 77 42.21 -4.63 7.73
N GLY A 78 40.91 -4.88 7.88
CA GLY A 78 39.82 -3.90 7.74
C GLY A 78 39.62 -3.41 6.29
N ARG A 79 40.19 -4.09 5.30
CA ARG A 79 40.15 -3.69 3.89
C ARG A 79 39.03 -4.40 3.12
N ILE A 80 38.48 -3.70 2.16
CA ILE A 80 37.52 -4.24 1.17
C ILE A 80 38.07 -3.94 -0.21
N ASP A 81 38.43 -4.98 -0.95
CA ASP A 81 38.75 -4.86 -2.37
C ASP A 81 37.43 -4.98 -3.15
N ARG A 82 36.89 -3.86 -3.62
CA ARG A 82 35.60 -3.79 -4.33
C ARG A 82 35.67 -4.37 -5.75
N ASP A 83 36.85 -4.47 -6.31
CA ASP A 83 37.07 -5.03 -7.64
C ASP A 83 37.15 -6.56 -7.58
N LYS A 84 37.56 -7.10 -6.43
CA LYS A 84 37.60 -8.53 -6.19
C LYS A 84 36.30 -9.06 -5.61
N LYS A 85 35.49 -9.66 -6.45
CA LYS A 85 34.25 -10.32 -6.03
C LYS A 85 34.46 -11.80 -5.79
N VAL A 86 33.83 -12.31 -4.75
CA VAL A 86 33.87 -13.73 -4.35
C VAL A 86 32.43 -14.25 -4.30
N ARG A 87 32.25 -15.49 -4.72
CA ARG A 87 30.94 -16.15 -4.65
C ARG A 87 30.62 -16.51 -3.20
N VAL A 88 29.60 -15.85 -2.64
CA VAL A 88 29.17 -15.98 -1.25
C VAL A 88 27.69 -16.30 -1.17
N LYS A 89 27.29 -16.92 -0.07
CA LYS A 89 25.91 -17.28 0.20
C LYS A 89 25.25 -16.23 1.09
N ARG A 90 24.01 -15.85 0.80
CA ARG A 90 23.19 -15.03 1.71
C ARG A 90 22.81 -15.87 2.93
N PHE A 91 22.72 -15.26 4.12
CA PHE A 91 22.46 -15.95 5.38
C PHE A 91 21.52 -15.21 6.34
N ASN A 92 21.18 -13.95 6.05
CA ASN A 92 20.26 -13.12 6.82
C ASN A 92 19.29 -12.40 5.89
N ASP A 93 18.52 -13.17 5.09
CA ASP A 93 17.62 -12.62 4.08
C ASP A 93 16.26 -13.34 4.03
N THR A 94 15.91 -14.05 5.10
CA THR A 94 14.63 -14.71 5.23
C THR A 94 13.48 -13.75 5.06
N TYR A 95 12.49 -14.14 4.28
CA TYR A 95 11.26 -13.41 4.08
C TYR A 95 10.06 -14.31 4.35
N HIS A 96 9.15 -13.83 5.18
CA HIS A 96 7.87 -14.48 5.44
C HIS A 96 6.76 -13.46 5.45
N ASN A 97 5.72 -13.67 4.65
CA ASN A 97 4.49 -12.92 4.77
C ASN A 97 3.26 -13.79 4.57
N GLU A 98 2.20 -13.44 5.26
CA GLU A 98 0.92 -14.11 5.22
C GLU A 98 -0.21 -13.10 5.34
N ALA A 99 -1.34 -13.40 4.73
CA ALA A 99 -2.54 -12.60 4.89
C ALA A 99 -3.80 -13.46 4.78
N ILE A 100 -4.83 -13.00 5.47
CA ILE A 100 -6.20 -13.47 5.32
C ILE A 100 -7.09 -12.27 4.98
N ILE A 101 -7.90 -12.43 3.96
CA ILE A 101 -8.86 -11.44 3.47
C ILE A 101 -10.23 -12.09 3.53
N GLY A 102 -11.10 -11.60 4.39
CA GLY A 102 -12.50 -12.02 4.48
C GLY A 102 -13.42 -10.92 3.96
N LYS A 103 -14.43 -11.30 3.18
CA LYS A 103 -15.51 -10.39 2.79
C LYS A 103 -16.84 -11.07 3.04
N VAL A 104 -17.81 -10.32 3.54
CA VAL A 104 -19.19 -10.76 3.78
C VAL A 104 -20.16 -9.67 3.38
N GLY A 105 -21.27 -10.04 2.79
CA GLY A 105 -22.26 -9.06 2.38
C GLY A 105 -23.41 -9.63 1.58
N VAL A 106 -24.01 -8.79 0.78
CA VAL A 106 -25.16 -9.14 -0.05
C VAL A 106 -25.01 -8.59 -1.46
N ILE A 107 -25.55 -9.33 -2.42
CA ILE A 107 -25.64 -8.94 -3.82
C ILE A 107 -27.07 -9.04 -4.35
N ASP A 108 -27.35 -8.36 -5.45
CA ASP A 108 -28.64 -8.41 -6.17
C ASP A 108 -29.85 -8.05 -5.28
N LYS A 109 -29.69 -7.04 -4.41
CA LYS A 109 -30.77 -6.49 -3.60
C LYS A 109 -31.41 -5.27 -4.28
N LYS A 110 -32.70 -5.01 -3.98
CA LYS A 110 -33.37 -3.80 -4.50
C LYS A 110 -32.62 -2.51 -4.15
N TRP A 111 -31.98 -2.46 -2.98
CA TRP A 111 -31.28 -1.31 -2.44
C TRP A 111 -29.76 -1.34 -2.65
N ALA A 112 -29.17 -2.49 -3.05
CA ALA A 112 -27.75 -2.64 -3.35
C ALA A 112 -27.54 -3.72 -4.41
N ASP A 113 -26.87 -3.41 -5.52
CA ASP A 113 -26.40 -4.42 -6.45
C ASP A 113 -25.24 -5.21 -5.82
N ARG A 114 -24.45 -4.55 -4.99
CA ARG A 114 -23.38 -5.14 -4.16
C ARG A 114 -23.17 -4.29 -2.91
N LEU A 115 -23.20 -4.92 -1.73
CA LEU A 115 -22.74 -4.36 -0.47
C LEU A 115 -21.87 -5.41 0.20
N MET A 116 -20.59 -5.11 0.40
CA MET A 116 -19.63 -6.02 1.04
C MET A 116 -18.87 -5.30 2.13
N PHE A 117 -18.77 -5.93 3.29
CA PHE A 117 -17.84 -5.59 4.35
C PHE A 117 -16.64 -6.51 4.24
N GLY A 118 -15.46 -5.95 4.21
CA GLY A 118 -14.21 -6.67 4.11
C GLY A 118 -13.35 -6.45 5.35
N PHE A 119 -12.50 -7.42 5.61
CA PHE A 119 -11.49 -7.39 6.64
C PHE A 119 -10.24 -8.07 6.14
N THR A 120 -9.10 -7.38 6.20
CA THR A 120 -7.81 -7.94 5.86
C THR A 120 -6.90 -7.88 7.09
N TYR A 121 -6.29 -9.01 7.41
CA TYR A 121 -5.17 -9.08 8.35
C TYR A 121 -3.94 -9.61 7.62
N SER A 122 -2.80 -8.99 7.82
CA SER A 122 -1.53 -9.47 7.28
C SER A 122 -0.42 -9.36 8.30
N ASN A 123 0.54 -10.27 8.20
CA ASN A 123 1.74 -10.32 9.00
C ASN A 123 2.97 -10.48 8.11
N MET A 124 4.10 -9.87 8.47
CA MET A 124 5.33 -9.90 7.71
C MET A 124 6.54 -9.91 8.64
N TYR A 125 7.50 -10.75 8.29
CA TYR A 125 8.84 -10.77 8.84
C TYR A 125 9.86 -10.74 7.71
N GLN A 126 10.93 -9.98 7.87
CA GLN A 126 12.01 -9.90 6.89
C GLN A 126 13.34 -9.67 7.58
N ASP A 127 14.30 -10.54 7.36
CA ASP A 127 15.71 -10.29 7.61
C ASP A 127 16.26 -9.35 6.54
N ILE A 128 17.27 -8.57 6.90
CA ILE A 128 17.88 -7.58 6.00
C ILE A 128 19.38 -7.89 5.90
N GLN A 129 19.79 -8.49 4.78
CA GLN A 129 21.15 -8.96 4.58
C GLN A 129 22.14 -7.85 4.24
N THR A 130 21.69 -6.82 3.48
CA THR A 130 22.61 -5.80 2.96
C THR A 130 22.05 -4.40 3.10
N GLY A 131 22.97 -3.42 3.17
CA GLY A 131 22.66 -2.02 2.91
C GLY A 131 22.43 -1.73 1.42
N VAL A 132 22.53 -0.44 1.06
CA VAL A 132 22.40 0.00 -0.34
C VAL A 132 23.52 -0.58 -1.21
N ARG A 133 24.70 -0.77 -0.63
CA ARG A 133 25.84 -1.40 -1.29
C ARG A 133 26.03 -2.81 -0.79
N GLN A 134 26.48 -3.72 -1.67
CA GLN A 134 26.70 -5.13 -1.35
C GLN A 134 27.88 -5.37 -0.39
N ASP A 135 28.79 -4.41 -0.23
CA ASP A 135 29.89 -4.47 0.74
C ASP A 135 29.44 -4.19 2.19
N ILE A 136 28.20 -3.76 2.39
CA ILE A 136 27.60 -3.53 3.72
C ILE A 136 26.73 -4.73 4.06
N VAL A 137 27.19 -5.56 4.99
CA VAL A 137 26.56 -6.83 5.36
C VAL A 137 25.95 -6.72 6.75
N TYR A 138 24.71 -7.13 6.88
CA TYR A 138 23.99 -7.22 8.16
C TYR A 138 23.73 -8.70 8.48
N GLY A 139 23.94 -9.08 9.73
CA GLY A 139 23.73 -10.45 10.19
C GLY A 139 22.56 -10.63 11.15
N GLN A 140 22.02 -9.53 11.70
CA GLN A 140 20.93 -9.60 12.68
C GLN A 140 19.86 -8.55 12.45
N LYS A 141 20.08 -7.62 11.54
CA LYS A 141 19.10 -6.59 11.23
C LYS A 141 17.86 -7.20 10.61
N HIS A 142 16.69 -6.86 11.14
CA HIS A 142 15.41 -7.35 10.64
C HIS A 142 14.28 -6.33 10.84
N ARG A 143 13.17 -6.61 10.21
CA ARG A 143 11.91 -5.89 10.43
C ARG A 143 10.73 -6.85 10.48
N LYS A 144 9.71 -6.48 11.23
CA LYS A 144 8.44 -7.20 11.30
C LYS A 144 7.30 -6.21 11.31
N GLY A 145 6.16 -6.65 10.82
CA GLY A 145 4.99 -5.80 10.77
C GLY A 145 3.71 -6.58 10.62
N HIS A 146 2.63 -5.96 11.01
CA HIS A 146 1.29 -6.47 10.77
C HIS A 146 0.36 -5.33 10.39
N SER A 147 -0.67 -5.65 9.63
CA SER A 147 -1.68 -4.68 9.27
C SER A 147 -3.09 -5.23 9.43
N LEU A 148 -4.00 -4.30 9.71
CA LEU A 148 -5.42 -4.54 9.86
C LEU A 148 -6.16 -3.57 8.95
N MET A 149 -7.00 -4.09 8.05
CA MET A 149 -7.71 -3.25 7.08
C MET A 149 -9.18 -3.65 6.94
N PRO A 150 -10.10 -3.07 7.72
CA PRO A 150 -11.53 -3.10 7.41
C PRO A 150 -11.82 -2.31 6.15
N SER A 151 -12.82 -2.76 5.38
CA SER A 151 -13.25 -2.14 4.14
C SER A 151 -14.75 -2.25 3.92
N LEU A 152 -15.27 -1.33 3.11
CA LEU A 152 -16.67 -1.28 2.68
C LEU A 152 -16.72 -1.05 1.18
N GLU A 153 -17.49 -1.87 0.48
CA GLU A 153 -17.83 -1.69 -0.94
C GLU A 153 -19.35 -1.59 -1.08
N TYR A 154 -19.82 -0.53 -1.72
CA TYR A 154 -21.21 -0.37 -2.09
C TYR A 154 -21.33 0.00 -3.56
N ASN A 155 -22.26 -0.65 -4.25
CA ASN A 155 -22.56 -0.37 -5.65
C ASN A 155 -24.08 -0.49 -5.86
N LYS A 156 -24.66 0.50 -6.52
CA LYS A 156 -26.07 0.48 -6.91
C LYS A 156 -26.29 1.21 -8.22
N ARG A 157 -26.88 0.54 -9.17
CA ARG A 157 -27.38 1.13 -10.42
C ARG A 157 -28.81 1.60 -10.23
N ASN A 158 -29.13 2.71 -10.87
CA ASN A 158 -30.47 3.34 -10.78
C ASN A 158 -30.89 3.62 -9.32
N LEU A 159 -29.96 4.09 -8.48
CA LEU A 159 -30.23 4.47 -7.10
C LEU A 159 -31.14 5.71 -7.08
N PHE A 160 -32.33 5.64 -6.48
CA PHE A 160 -33.34 6.69 -6.39
C PHE A 160 -33.95 7.15 -7.74
N ALA A 161 -33.15 7.21 -8.82
CA ALA A 161 -33.58 7.65 -10.14
C ALA A 161 -32.98 6.75 -11.23
N LYS A 162 -33.76 6.56 -12.34
CA LYS A 162 -33.29 5.83 -13.52
C LYS A 162 -32.06 6.57 -14.11
N GLY A 163 -30.97 5.85 -14.31
CA GLY A 163 -29.72 6.39 -14.86
C GLY A 163 -28.72 6.88 -13.81
N LEU A 164 -29.07 6.93 -12.51
CA LEU A 164 -28.15 7.28 -11.45
C LEU A 164 -27.45 6.03 -10.91
N ASP A 165 -26.19 5.86 -11.25
CA ASP A 165 -25.33 4.75 -10.78
C ASP A 165 -24.34 5.29 -9.73
N VAL A 166 -24.23 4.61 -8.59
CA VAL A 166 -23.38 5.03 -7.47
C VAL A 166 -22.43 3.90 -7.10
N VAL A 167 -21.16 4.25 -6.88
CA VAL A 167 -20.11 3.37 -6.34
C VAL A 167 -19.42 4.07 -5.19
N LEU A 168 -19.30 3.37 -4.06
CA LEU A 168 -18.57 3.81 -2.89
C LEU A 168 -17.60 2.71 -2.48
N THR A 169 -16.34 3.06 -2.26
CA THR A 169 -15.37 2.20 -1.58
C THR A 169 -14.69 2.98 -0.47
N VAL A 170 -14.55 2.35 0.69
CA VAL A 170 -13.85 2.92 1.83
C VAL A 170 -13.00 1.83 2.47
N ASN A 171 -11.76 2.13 2.82
CA ASN A 171 -10.96 1.29 3.68
C ASN A 171 -10.16 2.12 4.69
N TYR A 172 -9.89 1.49 5.80
CA TYR A 172 -8.96 1.98 6.81
C TYR A 172 -7.85 0.95 6.95
N ASN A 173 -6.60 1.36 6.86
CA ASN A 173 -5.44 0.49 7.05
C ASN A 173 -4.63 0.97 8.25
N LYS A 174 -4.62 0.17 9.30
CA LYS A 174 -3.68 0.31 10.42
C LYS A 174 -2.51 -0.64 10.18
N ASN A 175 -1.32 -0.08 9.95
CA ASN A 175 -0.09 -0.84 9.73
C ASN A 175 0.94 -0.49 10.80
N LEU A 176 1.42 -1.51 11.51
CA LEU A 176 2.48 -1.40 12.48
C LEU A 176 3.73 -2.07 11.91
N THR A 177 4.84 -1.33 11.86
CA THR A 177 6.13 -1.85 11.42
C THR A 177 7.19 -1.59 12.48
N THR A 178 7.89 -2.64 12.91
CA THR A 178 9.01 -2.56 13.86
C THR A 178 10.30 -2.83 13.11
N ASN A 179 11.25 -1.93 13.22
CA ASN A 179 12.62 -2.10 12.71
C ASN A 179 13.54 -2.39 13.88
N VAL A 180 14.39 -3.39 13.73
CA VAL A 180 15.34 -3.84 14.76
C VAL A 180 16.74 -3.86 14.18
N ASP A 181 17.62 -3.11 14.77
CA ASP A 181 19.04 -3.03 14.49
C ASP A 181 19.80 -2.78 15.81
N THR A 182 19.94 -3.85 16.61
CA THR A 182 20.50 -3.79 17.96
C THR A 182 21.73 -4.69 18.11
N ALA A 183 22.27 -5.19 16.99
CA ALA A 183 23.42 -6.08 17.00
C ALA A 183 24.66 -5.44 17.63
N SER A 184 25.40 -6.22 18.40
CA SER A 184 26.69 -5.82 18.97
C SER A 184 27.89 -6.26 18.12
N TYR A 185 27.63 -6.82 16.95
CA TYR A 185 28.65 -7.34 16.05
C TYR A 185 28.41 -6.83 14.63
N LYS A 186 29.50 -6.58 13.90
CA LYS A 186 29.54 -6.41 12.44
C LYS A 186 29.82 -7.76 11.79
N TYR A 187 29.23 -8.02 10.64
CA TYR A 187 29.38 -9.25 9.86
C TYR A 187 30.05 -8.98 8.51
N ASN A 188 30.76 -9.98 7.99
CA ASN A 188 31.18 -10.04 6.60
C ASN A 188 30.37 -11.13 5.85
N TRP A 189 30.61 -11.28 4.54
CA TRP A 189 29.91 -12.26 3.72
C TRP A 189 30.23 -13.71 4.02
N TYR A 190 31.30 -13.99 4.76
CA TYR A 190 31.60 -15.37 5.23
C TYR A 190 30.84 -15.72 6.53
N GLY A 191 30.14 -14.74 7.09
CA GLY A 191 29.48 -14.89 8.38
C GLY A 191 30.41 -14.68 9.58
N ASP A 192 31.65 -14.29 9.31
CA ASP A 192 32.56 -13.88 10.37
C ASP A 192 32.06 -12.61 11.03
N ARG A 193 32.36 -12.45 12.30
CA ARG A 193 31.89 -11.30 13.08
C ARG A 193 33.00 -10.70 13.91
N LYS A 194 32.94 -9.38 14.07
CA LYS A 194 33.77 -8.65 15.04
C LYS A 194 32.93 -7.70 15.89
N PRO A 195 33.27 -7.44 17.15
CA PRO A 195 32.53 -6.53 18.00
C PRO A 195 32.45 -5.12 17.39
N LEU A 196 31.32 -4.47 17.58
CA LEU A 196 31.11 -3.05 17.29
C LEU A 196 31.45 -2.22 18.54
N ASN A 197 31.95 -1.01 18.34
CA ASN A 197 32.18 -0.06 19.44
C ASN A 197 30.86 0.48 20.01
N SER A 198 29.82 0.52 19.19
CA SER A 198 28.44 0.86 19.57
C SER A 198 27.47 -0.12 18.89
N PRO A 199 26.36 -0.50 19.54
CA PRO A 199 25.37 -1.37 18.94
C PRO A 199 24.76 -0.79 17.66
N GLY A 200 24.26 -1.67 16.79
CA GLY A 200 23.61 -1.36 15.51
C GLY A 200 24.54 -1.56 14.32
N GLU A 201 24.12 -2.38 13.36
CA GLU A 201 24.90 -2.69 12.15
C GLU A 201 24.88 -1.52 11.14
N GLN A 202 23.78 -0.76 11.12
CA GLN A 202 23.65 0.49 10.38
C GLN A 202 23.41 1.66 11.32
N SER A 203 22.45 1.51 12.24
CA SER A 203 22.10 2.53 13.23
C SER A 203 21.43 1.85 14.42
N TYR A 204 21.89 2.15 15.65
CA TYR A 204 21.26 1.57 16.84
C TYR A 204 19.80 1.95 16.89
N GLN A 205 18.92 1.00 16.55
CA GLN A 205 17.51 1.24 16.36
C GLN A 205 16.67 0.07 16.84
N HIS A 206 15.67 0.37 17.65
CA HIS A 206 14.51 -0.49 17.88
C HIS A 206 13.29 0.43 17.88
N SER A 207 12.67 0.60 16.73
CA SER A 207 11.60 1.58 16.54
C SER A 207 10.36 0.96 15.94
N ARG A 208 9.21 1.48 16.35
CA ARG A 208 7.90 1.12 15.82
C ARG A 208 7.28 2.31 15.09
N ALA A 209 6.91 2.11 13.84
CA ALA A 209 6.09 3.03 13.08
C ALA A 209 4.63 2.56 13.10
N ASP A 210 3.74 3.42 13.56
CA ASP A 210 2.29 3.25 13.49
C ASP A 210 1.76 4.11 12.34
N ASN A 211 1.28 3.45 11.28
CA ASN A 211 0.74 4.10 10.10
C ASN A 211 -0.77 3.87 10.07
N ASN A 212 -1.53 4.94 9.96
CA ASN A 212 -2.98 4.93 9.85
C ASN A 212 -3.36 5.58 8.51
N ASN A 213 -4.10 4.88 7.67
CA ASN A 213 -4.44 5.36 6.35
C ASN A 213 -5.92 5.10 6.03
N TRP A 214 -6.68 6.18 5.82
CA TRP A 214 -8.03 6.14 5.29
C TRP A 214 -8.01 6.40 3.79
N ASN A 215 -8.65 5.52 3.03
CA ASN A 215 -8.89 5.71 1.62
C ASN A 215 -10.38 5.61 1.35
N GLY A 216 -10.91 6.57 0.62
CA GLY A 216 -12.30 6.59 0.21
C GLY A 216 -12.43 7.02 -1.24
N THR A 217 -13.29 6.35 -2.00
CA THR A 217 -13.68 6.80 -3.33
C THR A 217 -15.20 6.76 -3.44
N PHE A 218 -15.76 7.83 -3.96
CA PHE A 218 -17.17 7.93 -4.29
C PHE A 218 -17.32 8.35 -5.74
N THR A 219 -18.14 7.62 -6.49
CA THR A 219 -18.47 7.96 -7.88
C THR A 219 -19.97 7.91 -8.06
N ALA A 220 -20.53 8.98 -8.60
CA ALA A 220 -21.92 9.04 -9.03
C ALA A 220 -21.96 9.36 -10.53
N ASN A 221 -22.56 8.50 -11.33
CA ASN A 221 -22.78 8.70 -12.75
C ASN A 221 -24.28 8.86 -12.99
N TYR A 222 -24.69 9.98 -13.57
CA TYR A 222 -26.08 10.22 -13.89
C TYR A 222 -26.27 10.34 -15.40
N ARG A 223 -26.93 9.37 -16.00
CA ARG A 223 -27.33 9.37 -17.41
C ARG A 223 -28.72 9.96 -17.58
N LEU A 224 -28.79 11.08 -18.26
CA LEU A 224 -30.02 11.76 -18.63
C LEU A 224 -30.31 11.45 -20.11
N GLY A 225 -31.21 10.50 -20.33
CA GLY A 225 -31.48 9.94 -21.66
C GLY A 225 -30.27 9.19 -22.23
N LYS A 226 -30.08 9.29 -23.56
CA LYS A 226 -28.98 8.62 -24.28
C LYS A 226 -27.80 9.55 -24.54
N ILE A 227 -27.99 10.86 -24.39
CA ILE A 227 -27.10 11.89 -24.90
C ILE A 227 -26.23 12.50 -23.79
N HIS A 228 -26.78 12.65 -22.57
CA HIS A 228 -26.14 13.40 -21.49
C HIS A 228 -25.64 12.47 -20.39
N MET A 229 -24.44 12.72 -19.90
CA MET A 229 -23.87 12.02 -18.75
C MET A 229 -23.17 13.01 -17.84
N LEU A 230 -23.59 13.07 -16.58
CA LEU A 230 -22.96 13.82 -15.52
C LEU A 230 -22.22 12.82 -14.62
N THR A 231 -20.96 13.08 -14.31
CA THR A 231 -20.15 12.25 -13.40
C THR A 231 -19.58 13.11 -12.29
N PHE A 232 -19.85 12.74 -11.06
CA PHE A 232 -19.19 13.27 -9.88
C PHE A 232 -18.26 12.21 -9.29
N ASN A 233 -17.01 12.58 -9.00
CA ASN A 233 -16.03 11.75 -8.33
C ASN A 233 -15.50 12.48 -7.10
N HIS A 234 -15.33 11.74 -6.01
CA HIS A 234 -14.59 12.22 -4.84
C HIS A 234 -13.62 11.17 -4.36
N VAL A 235 -12.37 11.58 -4.11
CA VAL A 235 -11.32 10.74 -3.55
C VAL A 235 -10.81 11.39 -2.27
N LEU A 236 -10.83 10.62 -1.19
CA LEU A 236 -10.24 10.96 0.09
C LEU A 236 -9.05 10.03 0.35
N ASN A 237 -7.92 10.62 0.69
CA ASN A 237 -6.81 9.91 1.31
C ASN A 237 -6.38 10.68 2.56
N ALA A 238 -6.36 10.02 3.71
CA ALA A 238 -5.89 10.62 4.95
C ALA A 238 -4.92 9.64 5.61
N PHE A 239 -3.68 10.08 5.73
CA PHE A 239 -2.57 9.31 6.26
C PHE A 239 -2.00 10.00 7.50
N SER A 240 -1.71 9.21 8.53
CA SER A 240 -0.91 9.66 9.66
C SER A 240 0.14 8.60 10.01
N ARG A 241 1.30 9.06 10.44
CA ARG A 241 2.40 8.22 10.92
C ARG A 241 2.98 8.80 12.20
N SER A 242 3.05 7.98 13.22
CA SER A 242 3.84 8.22 14.43
C SER A 242 4.94 7.17 14.51
N ASN A 243 6.11 7.58 14.98
CA ASN A 243 7.20 6.68 15.32
C ASN A 243 7.36 6.65 16.83
N THR A 244 7.76 5.51 17.37
CA THR A 244 8.07 5.35 18.80
C THR A 244 9.38 4.58 18.88
N SER A 245 10.38 5.13 19.55
CA SER A 245 11.58 4.40 19.93
C SER A 245 11.22 3.42 21.06
N LEU A 246 11.63 2.16 20.90
CA LEU A 246 11.54 1.13 21.95
C LEU A 246 12.86 1.03 22.72
N LEU A 247 13.83 1.89 22.41
CA LEU A 247 15.04 2.15 23.19
C LEU A 247 14.78 3.26 24.20
N ALA A 248 15.61 3.37 25.22
CA ALA A 248 15.43 4.31 26.32
C ALA A 248 15.40 5.81 25.92
N LYS A 249 15.86 6.14 24.70
CA LYS A 249 15.92 7.51 24.22
C LYS A 249 14.98 7.67 23.02
N GLU A 250 13.98 8.51 23.15
CA GLU A 250 13.05 8.91 22.10
C GLU A 250 13.56 10.19 21.42
N GLU A 251 13.54 10.24 20.09
CA GLU A 251 13.86 11.47 19.36
C GLU A 251 12.65 12.42 19.38
N GLN A 252 12.89 13.69 19.62
CA GLN A 252 11.84 14.71 19.73
C GLN A 252 10.99 14.84 18.46
N SER A 253 11.61 14.62 17.28
CA SER A 253 10.89 14.62 15.99
C SER A 253 9.88 13.47 15.87
N ASP A 254 10.10 12.35 16.54
CA ASP A 254 9.23 11.17 16.49
C ASP A 254 7.96 11.31 17.33
N ALA A 255 8.00 12.17 18.36
CA ALA A 255 6.83 12.51 19.18
C ALA A 255 5.75 13.27 18.39
N ILE A 256 6.11 13.88 17.26
CA ILE A 256 5.19 14.66 16.42
C ILE A 256 4.75 13.83 15.23
N ALA A 257 3.47 13.47 15.17
CA ALA A 257 2.92 12.70 14.07
C ALA A 257 3.02 13.47 12.73
N LYS A 258 3.37 12.72 11.67
CA LYS A 258 3.31 13.20 10.28
C LYS A 258 1.94 12.89 9.71
N GLU A 259 1.24 13.91 9.22
CA GLU A 259 -0.11 13.78 8.69
C GLU A 259 -0.20 14.31 7.27
N THR A 260 -0.97 13.63 6.44
CA THR A 260 -1.34 14.13 5.12
C THR A 260 -2.81 13.83 4.89
N ARG A 261 -3.57 14.82 4.44
CA ARG A 261 -4.96 14.62 4.01
C ARG A 261 -5.13 15.21 2.62
N LYS A 262 -5.58 14.39 1.69
CA LYS A 262 -5.83 14.78 0.31
C LYS A 262 -7.30 14.54 -0.03
N ASN A 263 -7.95 15.58 -0.55
CA ASN A 263 -9.30 15.53 -1.08
C ASN A 263 -9.27 15.96 -2.55
N ILE A 264 -9.83 15.15 -3.43
CA ILE A 264 -9.96 15.45 -4.84
C ILE A 264 -11.43 15.27 -5.23
N SER A 265 -12.08 16.37 -5.62
CA SER A 265 -13.44 16.34 -6.13
C SER A 265 -13.45 16.70 -7.60
N GLY A 266 -14.09 15.88 -8.43
CA GLY A 266 -14.21 16.10 -9.86
C GLY A 266 -15.65 16.08 -10.31
N LEU A 267 -16.03 17.01 -11.15
CA LEU A 267 -17.31 17.03 -11.85
C LEU A 267 -17.05 17.04 -13.35
N SER A 268 -17.68 16.15 -14.08
CA SER A 268 -17.60 16.12 -15.54
C SER A 268 -18.97 15.97 -16.17
N TYR A 269 -19.16 16.69 -17.25
CA TYR A 269 -20.33 16.54 -18.11
C TYR A 269 -19.88 16.05 -19.48
N ARG A 270 -20.55 15.03 -20.00
CA ARG A 270 -20.32 14.48 -21.34
C ARG A 270 -21.59 14.54 -22.16
N LEU A 271 -21.43 15.06 -23.37
CA LEU A 271 -22.45 15.14 -24.41
C LEU A 271 -22.12 14.12 -25.51
N MET A 272 -23.06 13.21 -25.82
CA MET A 272 -22.90 12.14 -26.80
C MET A 272 -24.10 12.13 -27.75
N PRO A 273 -24.22 13.10 -28.69
CA PRO A 273 -25.42 13.23 -29.54
C PRO A 273 -25.47 12.13 -30.62
N SER A 274 -24.36 11.52 -30.97
CA SER A 274 -24.28 10.42 -31.93
C SER A 274 -23.19 9.42 -31.53
N GLU A 275 -23.10 8.29 -32.21
CA GLU A 275 -22.03 7.32 -32.04
C GLU A 275 -20.70 7.82 -32.59
N THR A 276 -20.72 8.83 -33.49
CA THR A 276 -19.55 9.35 -34.20
C THR A 276 -18.80 10.42 -33.42
N TRP A 277 -19.42 11.15 -32.51
CA TRP A 277 -18.72 12.17 -31.74
C TRP A 277 -19.23 12.35 -30.32
N ASN A 278 -18.34 12.76 -29.45
CA ASN A 278 -18.65 13.17 -28.08
C ASN A 278 -17.83 14.37 -27.67
N LEU A 279 -18.39 15.12 -26.75
CA LEU A 279 -17.73 16.28 -26.10
C LEU A 279 -17.81 16.08 -24.58
N SER A 280 -16.73 16.34 -23.87
CA SER A 280 -16.72 16.35 -22.41
C SER A 280 -16.05 17.61 -21.89
N VAL A 281 -16.64 18.19 -20.83
CA VAL A 281 -16.05 19.26 -20.03
C VAL A 281 -15.93 18.77 -18.60
N PHE A 282 -14.89 19.20 -17.89
CA PHE A 282 -14.68 18.79 -16.52
C PHE A 282 -13.98 19.85 -15.69
N GLY A 283 -14.26 19.84 -14.40
CA GLY A 283 -13.53 20.59 -13.38
C GLY A 283 -13.09 19.66 -12.24
N LYS A 284 -11.94 19.95 -11.66
CA LYS A 284 -11.41 19.25 -10.47
C LYS A 284 -10.95 20.25 -9.43
N TYR A 285 -11.30 19.97 -8.20
CA TYR A 285 -10.81 20.69 -7.03
C TYR A 285 -9.89 19.76 -6.22
N TYR A 286 -8.71 20.26 -5.94
CA TYR A 286 -7.70 19.59 -5.12
C TYR A 286 -7.52 20.36 -3.83
N ASN A 287 -7.51 19.64 -2.73
CA ASN A 287 -7.12 20.18 -1.43
C ASN A 287 -6.18 19.18 -0.76
N GLN A 288 -5.03 19.67 -0.32
CA GLN A 288 -4.05 18.89 0.42
C GLN A 288 -3.68 19.63 1.70
N PHE A 289 -3.80 18.93 2.81
CA PHE A 289 -3.31 19.33 4.12
C PHE A 289 -2.13 18.44 4.50
N VAL A 290 -1.08 19.05 5.03
CA VAL A 290 0.12 18.37 5.55
C VAL A 290 0.43 18.93 6.93
N ALA A 291 0.79 18.04 7.86
CA ALA A 291 1.31 18.43 9.17
C ALA A 291 2.48 17.50 9.54
N GLY A 292 3.43 18.05 10.30
CA GLY A 292 4.58 17.27 10.76
C GLY A 292 5.60 18.12 11.53
N PRO A 293 6.67 17.49 12.00
CA PRO A 293 7.75 18.15 12.70
C PRO A 293 8.57 19.02 11.72
N VAL A 294 8.87 20.24 12.15
CA VAL A 294 9.82 21.15 11.50
C VAL A 294 10.80 21.62 12.54
N ALA A 295 12.10 21.50 12.25
CA ALA A 295 13.14 21.98 13.13
C ALA A 295 13.07 23.51 13.28
N THR A 296 13.17 23.99 14.51
CA THR A 296 13.15 25.43 14.84
C THR A 296 14.53 26.04 14.77
N ASN A 297 15.58 25.22 14.77
CA ASN A 297 16.97 25.65 14.77
C ASN A 297 17.84 24.86 13.78
N THR A 298 19.05 25.34 13.53
CA THR A 298 20.02 24.73 12.62
C THR A 298 20.60 23.42 13.15
N ASN A 299 20.58 23.19 14.46
CA ASN A 299 21.10 21.97 15.09
C ASN A 299 20.12 20.81 14.97
N GLN A 300 18.86 21.08 14.59
CA GLN A 300 17.80 20.07 14.46
C GLN A 300 17.55 19.26 15.73
N ASP A 301 17.63 19.91 16.89
CA ASP A 301 17.39 19.31 18.22
C ASP A 301 16.09 19.78 18.86
N ASP A 302 15.41 20.78 18.27
CA ASP A 302 14.11 21.26 18.69
C ASP A 302 13.11 21.26 17.52
N TYR A 303 11.91 20.74 17.72
CA TYR A 303 10.89 20.56 16.69
C TYR A 303 9.54 21.09 17.13
N VAL A 304 8.84 21.72 16.20
CA VAL A 304 7.45 22.15 16.37
C VAL A 304 6.54 21.51 15.31
N ARG A 305 5.30 21.25 15.69
CA ARG A 305 4.30 20.79 14.73
C ARG A 305 3.89 21.95 13.82
N THR A 306 4.20 21.83 12.56
CA THR A 306 3.83 22.81 11.53
C THR A 306 2.77 22.23 10.60
N THR A 307 1.85 23.07 10.14
CA THR A 307 0.77 22.70 9.22
C THR A 307 0.81 23.54 7.96
N ARG A 308 0.48 22.92 6.83
CA ARG A 308 0.30 23.62 5.56
C ARG A 308 -0.91 23.05 4.82
N SER A 309 -1.72 23.94 4.23
CA SER A 309 -2.81 23.55 3.34
C SER A 309 -2.63 24.22 1.98
N VAL A 310 -2.85 23.45 0.92
CA VAL A 310 -2.77 23.92 -0.46
C VAL A 310 -4.03 23.46 -1.18
N SER A 311 -4.61 24.38 -1.97
CA SER A 311 -5.76 24.07 -2.83
C SER A 311 -5.49 24.52 -4.25
N SER A 312 -6.02 23.78 -5.21
CA SER A 312 -5.97 24.15 -6.62
C SER A 312 -7.22 23.69 -7.37
N ILE A 313 -7.52 24.37 -8.47
CA ILE A 313 -8.61 24.03 -9.38
C ILE A 313 -8.01 23.75 -10.75
N GLY A 314 -8.42 22.62 -11.34
CA GLY A 314 -8.11 22.28 -12.71
C GLY A 314 -9.40 22.12 -13.51
N TYR A 315 -9.38 22.52 -14.78
CA TYR A 315 -10.50 22.34 -15.70
C TYR A 315 -10.01 22.01 -17.09
N GLY A 316 -10.88 21.43 -17.89
CA GLY A 316 -10.54 21.09 -19.26
C GLY A 316 -11.74 20.61 -20.06
N ALA A 317 -11.53 20.48 -21.36
CA ALA A 317 -12.47 19.92 -22.31
C ALA A 317 -11.77 18.91 -23.22
N ALA A 318 -12.52 17.92 -23.68
CA ALA A 318 -12.05 16.92 -24.64
C ALA A 318 -13.18 16.57 -25.61
N GLY A 319 -12.86 16.52 -26.90
CA GLY A 319 -13.74 16.07 -27.96
C GLY A 319 -13.16 14.85 -28.66
N THR A 320 -14.02 13.92 -29.09
CA THR A 320 -13.64 12.75 -29.88
C THR A 320 -14.58 12.65 -31.07
N TYR A 321 -14.00 12.46 -32.24
CA TYR A 321 -14.72 12.17 -33.48
C TYR A 321 -14.23 10.86 -34.07
N PHE A 322 -15.13 9.95 -34.35
CA PHE A 322 -14.85 8.65 -34.97
C PHE A 322 -15.17 8.73 -36.46
N ILE A 323 -14.23 8.40 -37.28
CA ILE A 323 -14.34 8.37 -38.74
C ILE A 323 -14.75 6.99 -39.24
#